data_149da2770a06360f5d5b96843e790440
#
_entry.id   149da2770a06360f5d5b96843e790440
#
_cell.length_a   1.000
_cell.length_b   1.000
_cell.length_c   1.000
_cell.angle_alpha   90.00
_cell.angle_beta   90.00
_cell.angle_gamma   90.00
#
_symmetry.space_group_name_H-M   'P 1'
#
loop_
_entity.id
_entity.type
_entity.pdbx_description
1 polymer ?
#
loop_
_entity_poly.entity_id
_entity_poly.type
_entity_poly.pdbx_seq_one_letter_code
_entity_poly.pdbx_strand_id
1 'polypeptide(L)'
;MRVYSVTQSRFGVCDVPLVEGQINSREPSILALDSAGLPRRWINLEDAAAYYCRGAVAWDLGDHAFTLHGGVNRASGEQSRLVLRSIVAVRGERGRHRGVAQTPVLLRDMLFARDRMMCAYCGGRFRAADLTAEHVLPQSRGGSNRWANLVSACRPCNHRKGNRTPEEAGMALLYVPYTPSLHEGFILRNRRILADQMAFLMAGVPPHSRLHGPDPAAVGSVHTRV
;
A
#
# COMPACT_ATOMS: atom_id res chain seq x y z
N MET A 1 12.76 -23.87 5.23
CA MET A 1 12.15 -24.24 3.95
C MET A 1 10.84 -24.94 4.28
N ARG A 2 9.71 -24.23 4.21
CA ARG A 2 8.39 -24.85 4.45
C ARG A 2 7.90 -25.44 3.15
N VAL A 3 7.71 -26.75 3.14
CA VAL A 3 7.14 -27.50 2.01
C VAL A 3 5.63 -27.49 2.19
N TYR A 4 4.91 -26.85 1.28
CA TYR A 4 3.45 -26.85 1.27
C TYR A 4 2.98 -28.08 0.47
N SER A 5 2.15 -28.90 1.09
CA SER A 5 1.55 -30.09 0.46
C SER A 5 0.22 -29.70 -0.19
N VAL A 6 0.16 -29.74 -1.51
CA VAL A 6 -1.08 -29.56 -2.26
C VAL A 6 -1.53 -30.95 -2.71
N THR A 7 -2.62 -31.45 -2.16
CA THR A 7 -3.25 -32.70 -2.60
C THR A 7 -4.29 -32.41 -3.67
N GLN A 8 -4.07 -32.87 -4.90
CA GLN A 8 -5.10 -32.88 -5.94
C GLN A 8 -6.12 -34.01 -5.65
N SER A 9 -7.37 -33.64 -5.33
CA SER A 9 -8.47 -34.60 -5.35
C SER A 9 -8.94 -34.83 -6.79
N ARG A 10 -9.60 -35.98 -7.05
CA ARG A 10 -10.10 -36.38 -8.37
C ARG A 10 -11.05 -35.39 -9.07
N PHE A 11 -11.37 -34.26 -8.43
CA PHE A 11 -12.26 -33.20 -8.92
C PHE A 11 -11.59 -31.82 -9.02
N GLY A 12 -10.27 -31.75 -9.01
CA GLY A 12 -9.55 -30.48 -9.26
C GLY A 12 -9.71 -29.42 -8.16
N VAL A 13 -10.14 -29.76 -6.96
CA VAL A 13 -10.23 -28.85 -5.82
C VAL A 13 -8.99 -29.02 -4.97
N CYS A 14 -8.23 -27.95 -4.83
CA CYS A 14 -7.11 -27.89 -3.88
C CYS A 14 -7.66 -27.58 -2.48
N ASP A 15 -7.63 -28.58 -1.58
CA ASP A 15 -7.85 -28.35 -0.16
C ASP A 15 -6.58 -27.70 0.44
N VAL A 16 -6.54 -26.38 0.45
CA VAL A 16 -5.58 -25.63 1.23
C VAL A 16 -6.28 -25.23 2.52
N PRO A 17 -5.84 -25.67 3.69
CA PRO A 17 -6.43 -25.22 4.94
C PRO A 17 -6.25 -23.70 5.04
N LEU A 18 -7.36 -22.99 5.20
CA LEU A 18 -7.38 -21.56 5.51
C LEU A 18 -6.81 -21.39 6.93
N VAL A 19 -5.52 -21.18 7.02
CA VAL A 19 -4.90 -20.73 8.26
C VAL A 19 -5.07 -19.21 8.27
N GLU A 20 -5.90 -18.70 9.17
CA GLU A 20 -5.88 -17.29 9.55
C GLU A 20 -4.51 -16.98 10.16
N GLY A 21 -3.53 -16.72 9.33
CA GLY A 21 -2.16 -16.41 9.69
C GLY A 21 -1.93 -14.92 9.56
N GLN A 22 -1.52 -14.30 10.64
CA GLN A 22 -0.94 -12.95 10.65
C GLN A 22 0.04 -12.81 9.49
N ILE A 23 -0.11 -11.75 8.67
CA ILE A 23 0.80 -11.41 7.58
C ILE A 23 2.21 -11.36 8.15
N ASN A 24 2.99 -12.39 7.89
CA ASN A 24 4.37 -12.44 8.33
C ASN A 24 5.13 -11.37 7.54
N SER A 25 5.66 -10.37 8.23
CA SER A 25 6.26 -9.15 7.65
C SER A 25 7.49 -9.41 6.76
N ARG A 26 7.84 -10.66 6.51
CA ARG A 26 8.99 -11.10 5.70
C ARG A 26 8.62 -11.69 4.34
N GLU A 27 7.37 -12.02 4.09
CA GLU A 27 6.94 -12.63 2.83
C GLU A 27 6.50 -11.58 1.81
N PRO A 28 6.76 -11.79 0.50
CA PRO A 28 6.27 -10.90 -0.55
C PRO A 28 4.75 -10.94 -0.60
N SER A 29 4.14 -9.77 -0.83
CA SER A 29 2.69 -9.65 -1.02
C SER A 29 2.37 -9.62 -2.52
N ILE A 30 1.28 -10.25 -2.91
CA ILE A 30 0.72 -10.21 -4.26
C ILE A 30 -0.37 -9.15 -4.31
N LEU A 31 -0.40 -8.36 -5.39
CA LEU A 31 -1.43 -7.36 -5.62
C LEU A 31 -2.66 -8.03 -6.25
N ALA A 32 -3.75 -8.10 -5.50
CA ALA A 32 -5.03 -8.61 -6.02
C ALA A 32 -5.88 -7.47 -6.58
N LEU A 33 -6.35 -7.68 -7.82
CA LEU A 33 -7.20 -6.78 -8.57
C LEU A 33 -8.59 -7.42 -8.74
N ASP A 34 -9.58 -6.62 -9.11
CA ASP A 34 -10.79 -7.17 -9.71
C ASP A 34 -10.57 -7.49 -11.20
N SER A 35 -11.58 -8.08 -11.84
CA SER A 35 -11.52 -8.44 -13.27
C SER A 35 -11.36 -7.23 -14.21
N ALA A 36 -11.68 -6.01 -13.75
CA ALA A 36 -11.50 -4.76 -14.48
C ALA A 36 -10.12 -4.11 -14.26
N GLY A 37 -9.25 -4.71 -13.42
CA GLY A 37 -7.91 -4.22 -13.15
C GLY A 37 -7.82 -3.20 -12.01
N LEU A 38 -8.88 -2.99 -11.24
CA LEU A 38 -8.80 -2.08 -10.10
C LEU A 38 -8.17 -2.78 -8.87
N PRO A 39 -7.19 -2.16 -8.21
CA PRO A 39 -6.59 -2.69 -6.99
C PRO A 39 -7.64 -2.92 -5.88
N ARG A 40 -7.60 -4.11 -5.24
CA ARG A 40 -8.54 -4.49 -4.18
C ARG A 40 -7.86 -4.71 -2.84
N ARG A 41 -6.81 -5.49 -2.82
CA ARG A 41 -6.06 -5.81 -1.60
C ARG A 41 -4.67 -6.36 -1.89
N TRP A 42 -3.82 -6.30 -0.90
CA TRP A 42 -2.61 -7.09 -0.82
C TRP A 42 -2.95 -8.45 -0.23
N ILE A 43 -2.48 -9.52 -0.85
CA ILE A 43 -2.69 -10.91 -0.40
C ILE A 43 -1.34 -11.60 -0.22
N ASN A 44 -1.32 -12.64 0.60
CA ASN A 44 -0.16 -13.51 0.77
C ASN A 44 -0.10 -14.57 -0.34
N LEU A 45 0.98 -15.37 -0.37
CA LEU A 45 1.17 -16.42 -1.37
C LEU A 45 0.13 -17.54 -1.24
N GLU A 46 -0.32 -17.85 -0.02
CA GLU A 46 -1.30 -18.90 0.25
C GLU A 46 -2.68 -18.52 -0.31
N ASP A 47 -3.13 -17.30 -0.04
CA ASP A 47 -4.39 -16.78 -0.60
C ASP A 47 -4.35 -16.75 -2.14
N ALA A 48 -3.21 -16.32 -2.72
CA ALA A 48 -3.04 -16.33 -4.16
C ALA A 48 -3.10 -17.75 -4.71
N ALA A 49 -2.39 -18.70 -4.11
CA ALA A 49 -2.44 -20.11 -4.51
C ALA A 49 -3.86 -20.66 -4.49
N ALA A 50 -4.64 -20.33 -3.46
CA ALA A 50 -6.04 -20.73 -3.38
C ALA A 50 -6.89 -20.19 -4.54
N TYR A 51 -6.63 -18.95 -5.03
CA TYR A 51 -7.32 -18.42 -6.21
C TYR A 51 -6.94 -19.17 -7.50
N TYR A 52 -5.65 -19.48 -7.70
CA TYR A 52 -5.21 -20.26 -8.86
C TYR A 52 -5.80 -21.66 -8.85
N CYS A 53 -5.75 -22.38 -7.72
CA CYS A 53 -6.28 -23.73 -7.58
C CYS A 53 -7.79 -23.82 -7.82
N ARG A 54 -8.55 -22.78 -7.45
CA ARG A 54 -10.01 -22.71 -7.67
C ARG A 54 -10.39 -22.22 -9.06
N GLY A 55 -9.42 -21.92 -9.94
CA GLY A 55 -9.70 -21.33 -11.25
C GLY A 55 -10.33 -19.93 -11.15
N ALA A 56 -10.16 -19.24 -10.02
CA ALA A 56 -10.74 -17.91 -9.78
C ALA A 56 -9.92 -16.78 -10.38
N VAL A 57 -8.69 -17.02 -10.84
CA VAL A 57 -7.87 -16.05 -11.54
C VAL A 57 -8.46 -15.79 -12.92
N ALA A 58 -8.76 -14.53 -13.24
CA ALA A 58 -9.25 -14.11 -14.55
C ALA A 58 -8.08 -13.90 -15.53
N TRP A 59 -7.05 -13.23 -15.05
CA TRP A 59 -5.78 -12.97 -15.71
C TRP A 59 -4.73 -12.61 -14.66
N ASP A 60 -3.47 -12.68 -15.00
CA ASP A 60 -2.35 -12.31 -14.15
C ASP A 60 -1.33 -11.47 -14.92
N LEU A 61 -0.47 -10.75 -14.19
CA LEU A 61 0.51 -9.84 -14.74
C LEU A 61 1.71 -9.76 -13.81
N GLY A 62 2.81 -9.22 -14.33
CA GLY A 62 4.04 -8.92 -13.61
C GLY A 62 5.19 -9.82 -14.00
N ASP A 63 6.41 -9.28 -13.88
CA ASP A 63 7.65 -9.99 -14.23
C ASP A 63 8.09 -10.93 -13.12
N HIS A 64 7.74 -10.60 -11.86
CA HIS A 64 8.04 -11.44 -10.72
C HIS A 64 7.07 -12.63 -10.63
N ALA A 65 7.63 -13.80 -10.47
CA ALA A 65 6.89 -15.04 -10.28
C ALA A 65 7.39 -15.79 -9.05
N PHE A 66 6.47 -16.41 -8.34
CA PHE A 66 6.74 -17.25 -7.17
C PHE A 66 6.36 -18.68 -7.50
N THR A 67 7.27 -19.61 -7.32
CA THR A 67 6.99 -21.03 -7.54
C THR A 67 6.74 -21.73 -6.22
N LEU A 68 5.53 -22.28 -6.06
CA LEU A 68 5.20 -23.15 -4.96
C LEU A 68 5.38 -24.61 -5.40
N HIS A 69 5.98 -25.41 -4.54
CA HIS A 69 6.20 -26.82 -4.77
C HIS A 69 5.21 -27.61 -3.91
N GLY A 70 4.41 -28.44 -4.56
CA GLY A 70 3.46 -29.32 -3.91
C GLY A 70 4.01 -30.72 -3.68
N GLY A 71 3.11 -31.68 -3.47
CA GLY A 71 3.44 -33.08 -3.27
C GLY A 71 4.00 -33.77 -4.54
N VAL A 72 4.64 -34.92 -4.32
CA VAL A 72 5.12 -35.79 -5.40
C VAL A 72 4.00 -36.77 -5.77
N ASN A 73 3.68 -36.86 -7.06
CA ASN A 73 2.74 -37.84 -7.58
C ASN A 73 3.35 -39.25 -7.45
N ARG A 74 2.69 -40.12 -6.74
CA ARG A 74 3.20 -41.48 -6.48
C ARG A 74 3.33 -42.33 -7.75
N ALA A 75 2.54 -42.07 -8.79
CA ALA A 75 2.55 -42.84 -10.03
C ALA A 75 3.61 -42.34 -11.02
N SER A 76 3.80 -40.99 -11.14
CA SER A 76 4.75 -40.42 -12.09
C SER A 76 6.09 -40.05 -11.47
N GLY A 77 6.18 -39.94 -10.14
CA GLY A 77 7.34 -39.43 -9.45
C GLY A 77 7.53 -37.90 -9.58
N GLU A 78 6.66 -37.21 -10.28
CA GLU A 78 6.77 -35.77 -10.52
C GLU A 78 6.24 -34.95 -9.35
N GLN A 79 6.98 -33.90 -9.02
CA GLN A 79 6.54 -32.93 -8.03
C GLN A 79 5.63 -31.88 -8.68
N SER A 80 4.44 -31.66 -8.10
CA SER A 80 3.54 -30.61 -8.57
C SER A 80 4.13 -29.23 -8.32
N ARG A 81 3.92 -28.31 -9.26
CA ARG A 81 4.41 -26.93 -9.18
C ARG A 81 3.28 -25.97 -9.53
N LEU A 82 3.20 -24.88 -8.78
CA LEU A 82 2.28 -23.78 -9.04
C LEU A 82 3.06 -22.48 -9.16
N VAL A 83 2.95 -21.82 -10.30
CA VAL A 83 3.58 -20.51 -10.53
C VAL A 83 2.53 -19.43 -10.28
N LEU A 84 2.86 -18.49 -9.41
CA LEU A 84 2.04 -17.33 -9.06
C LEU A 84 2.72 -16.07 -9.58
N ARG A 85 1.95 -15.19 -10.22
CA ARG A 85 2.43 -13.86 -10.61
C ARG A 85 2.25 -12.86 -9.47
N SER A 86 3.03 -11.78 -9.50
CA SER A 86 3.01 -10.71 -8.50
C SER A 86 1.73 -9.88 -8.48
N ILE A 87 0.97 -9.90 -9.59
CA ILE A 87 -0.29 -9.18 -9.77
C ILE A 87 -1.31 -10.17 -10.32
N VAL A 88 -2.47 -10.30 -9.66
CA VAL A 88 -3.53 -11.24 -10.05
C VAL A 88 -4.89 -10.57 -10.06
N ALA A 89 -5.65 -10.75 -11.13
CA ALA A 89 -7.05 -10.32 -11.20
C ALA A 89 -7.97 -11.50 -10.85
N VAL A 90 -8.87 -11.30 -9.89
CA VAL A 90 -9.71 -12.36 -9.34
C VAL A 90 -11.16 -12.19 -9.77
N ARG A 91 -11.75 -13.28 -10.30
CA ARG A 91 -13.18 -13.32 -10.63
C ARG A 91 -14.03 -13.27 -9.38
N GLY A 92 -15.13 -12.49 -9.44
CA GLY A 92 -16.07 -12.39 -8.32
C GLY A 92 -15.63 -11.45 -7.21
N GLU A 93 -14.41 -10.91 -7.24
CA GLU A 93 -14.00 -9.77 -6.42
C GLU A 93 -14.80 -8.51 -6.86
N ARG A 94 -16.11 -8.56 -6.65
CA ARG A 94 -16.97 -7.38 -6.82
C ARG A 94 -16.74 -6.50 -5.61
N GLY A 95 -16.04 -5.39 -5.80
CA GLY A 95 -15.95 -4.40 -4.76
C GLY A 95 -17.35 -4.00 -4.30
N ARG A 96 -17.58 -3.98 -3.00
CA ARG A 96 -18.86 -3.50 -2.37
C ARG A 96 -19.16 -2.05 -2.71
N HIS A 97 -18.37 -1.40 -3.53
CA HIS A 97 -18.44 0.03 -3.83
C HIS A 97 -18.65 0.28 -5.32
N ARG A 98 -19.89 0.13 -5.78
CA ARG A 98 -20.32 0.79 -7.00
C ARG A 98 -20.33 2.30 -6.74
N GLY A 99 -19.45 3.06 -7.39
CA GLY A 99 -19.60 4.50 -7.59
C GLY A 99 -18.97 5.45 -6.57
N VAL A 100 -18.24 4.98 -5.55
CA VAL A 100 -17.51 5.87 -4.65
C VAL A 100 -16.02 5.81 -4.99
N ALA A 101 -15.41 6.94 -5.32
CA ALA A 101 -13.97 7.09 -5.35
C ALA A 101 -13.42 6.58 -4.01
N GLN A 102 -12.67 5.47 -4.03
CA GLN A 102 -12.23 4.82 -2.80
C GLN A 102 -11.09 5.64 -2.20
N THR A 103 -11.46 6.61 -1.40
CA THR A 103 -10.51 7.35 -0.58
C THR A 103 -9.87 6.40 0.43
N PRO A 104 -8.56 6.28 0.48
CA PRO A 104 -7.88 5.46 1.46
C PRO A 104 -8.25 5.87 2.89
N VAL A 105 -8.34 4.90 3.79
CA VAL A 105 -8.52 5.19 5.22
C VAL A 105 -7.34 6.03 5.70
N LEU A 106 -7.65 7.12 6.40
CA LEU A 106 -6.64 8.02 6.96
C LEU A 106 -5.94 7.33 8.13
N LEU A 107 -4.71 6.91 7.90
CA LEU A 107 -3.81 6.39 8.93
C LEU A 107 -2.61 7.32 9.07
N ARG A 108 -2.11 7.46 10.29
CA ARG A 108 -0.97 8.34 10.62
C ARG A 108 0.27 8.02 9.78
N ASP A 109 0.62 6.74 9.65
CA ASP A 109 1.78 6.32 8.87
C ASP A 109 1.63 6.63 7.38
N MET A 110 0.41 6.47 6.85
CA MET A 110 0.10 6.81 5.46
C MET A 110 0.14 8.34 5.24
N LEU A 111 -0.30 9.13 6.21
CA LEU A 111 -0.18 10.59 6.17
C LEU A 111 1.29 11.01 6.07
N PHE A 112 2.13 10.46 6.93
CA PHE A 112 3.55 10.77 6.94
C PHE A 112 4.25 10.29 5.65
N ALA A 113 3.86 9.13 5.11
CA ALA A 113 4.36 8.64 3.84
C ALA A 113 3.91 9.53 2.66
N ARG A 114 2.63 9.98 2.61
CA ARG A 114 2.13 10.94 1.61
C ARG A 114 2.96 12.22 1.63
N ASP A 115 3.27 12.70 2.83
CA ASP A 115 4.04 13.94 3.06
C ASP A 115 5.56 13.71 3.01
N ARG A 116 6.00 12.47 2.68
CA ARG A 116 7.41 12.10 2.52
C ARG A 116 8.24 12.33 3.76
N MET A 117 7.67 12.05 4.94
CA MET A 117 8.33 12.27 6.22
C MET A 117 8.84 13.73 6.42
N MET A 118 8.20 14.69 5.76
CA MET A 118 8.59 16.10 5.76
C MET A 118 7.60 16.96 6.55
N CYS A 119 8.10 17.86 7.38
CA CYS A 119 7.28 18.88 8.04
C CYS A 119 6.73 19.88 7.00
N ALA A 120 5.41 20.09 6.99
CA ALA A 120 4.74 21.00 6.07
C ALA A 120 5.12 22.47 6.26
N TYR A 121 5.69 22.83 7.38
CA TYR A 121 6.04 24.20 7.70
C TYR A 121 7.52 24.54 7.53
N CYS A 122 8.42 23.74 8.08
CA CYS A 122 9.87 24.01 8.00
C CYS A 122 10.59 23.21 6.91
N GLY A 123 9.93 22.25 6.25
CA GLY A 123 10.54 21.42 5.22
C GLY A 123 11.55 20.37 5.72
N GLY A 124 11.84 20.37 7.03
CA GLY A 124 12.74 19.38 7.63
C GLY A 124 12.16 17.97 7.54
N ARG A 125 13.07 16.96 7.42
CA ARG A 125 12.71 15.55 7.42
C ARG A 125 12.90 14.94 8.78
N PHE A 126 11.96 14.09 9.15
CA PHE A 126 11.89 13.52 10.48
C PHE A 126 11.50 12.05 10.42
N ARG A 127 11.87 11.29 11.45
CA ARG A 127 11.33 9.94 11.65
C ARG A 127 9.85 10.05 12.03
N ALA A 128 9.08 9.00 11.79
CA ALA A 128 7.66 8.96 12.13
C ALA A 128 7.37 9.24 13.62
N ALA A 129 8.30 8.88 14.52
CA ALA A 129 8.20 9.16 15.95
C ALA A 129 8.29 10.66 16.29
N ASP A 130 8.95 11.45 15.46
CA ASP A 130 9.21 12.87 15.67
C ASP A 130 8.19 13.77 14.92
N LEU A 131 7.29 13.13 14.13
CA LEU A 131 6.22 13.81 13.41
C LEU A 131 4.89 13.69 14.16
N THR A 132 4.04 14.66 13.94
CA THR A 132 2.66 14.72 14.40
C THR A 132 1.73 14.91 13.19
N ALA A 133 0.51 14.34 13.27
CA ALA A 133 -0.58 14.70 12.37
C ALA A 133 -1.16 16.03 12.86
N GLU A 134 -1.03 17.06 12.04
CA GLU A 134 -1.41 18.42 12.38
C GLU A 134 -2.59 18.86 11.52
N HIS A 135 -3.60 19.47 12.16
CA HIS A 135 -4.75 20.03 11.48
C HIS A 135 -4.45 21.43 10.94
N VAL A 136 -4.61 21.64 9.64
CA VAL A 136 -4.49 22.95 9.01
C VAL A 136 -5.48 23.92 9.64
N LEU A 137 -6.77 23.60 9.58
CA LEU A 137 -7.79 24.22 10.42
C LEU A 137 -7.92 23.39 11.72
N PRO A 138 -7.65 23.99 12.89
CA PRO A 138 -7.68 23.26 14.16
C PRO A 138 -9.03 22.59 14.47
N GLN A 139 -9.00 21.41 15.09
CA GLN A 139 -10.23 20.69 15.46
C GLN A 139 -11.16 21.52 16.35
N SER A 140 -10.61 22.24 17.34
CA SER A 140 -11.41 23.12 18.22
C SER A 140 -12.11 24.27 17.49
N ARG A 141 -11.73 24.51 16.23
CA ARG A 141 -12.29 25.52 15.33
C ARG A 141 -13.11 24.90 14.19
N GLY A 142 -13.52 23.64 14.32
CA GLY A 142 -14.32 22.93 13.33
C GLY A 142 -13.52 22.18 12.26
N GLY A 143 -12.20 22.09 12.39
CA GLY A 143 -11.35 21.32 11.47
C GLY A 143 -11.66 19.82 11.53
N SER A 144 -11.86 19.20 10.38
CA SER A 144 -12.21 17.79 10.26
C SER A 144 -10.99 16.88 10.12
N ASN A 145 -11.12 15.60 10.54
CA ASN A 145 -10.15 14.54 10.30
C ASN A 145 -10.23 14.03 8.86
N ARG A 146 -9.79 14.84 7.90
CA ARG A 146 -9.76 14.50 6.47
C ARG A 146 -8.37 14.72 5.90
N TRP A 147 -8.04 13.96 4.88
CA TRP A 147 -6.78 14.07 4.16
C TRP A 147 -6.42 15.51 3.75
N ALA A 148 -7.42 16.28 3.28
CA ALA A 148 -7.23 17.66 2.84
C ALA A 148 -7.06 18.68 3.99
N ASN A 149 -7.27 18.27 5.25
CA ASN A 149 -7.08 19.13 6.42
C ASN A 149 -5.93 18.67 7.32
N LEU A 150 -5.21 17.61 6.95
CA LEU A 150 -4.11 17.07 7.76
C LEU A 150 -2.79 17.13 7.00
N VAL A 151 -1.75 17.52 7.73
CA VAL A 151 -0.36 17.56 7.25
C VAL A 151 0.58 16.97 8.30
N SER A 152 1.75 16.53 7.85
CA SER A 152 2.84 16.15 8.74
C SER A 152 3.53 17.40 9.27
N ALA A 153 3.67 17.50 10.57
CA ALA A 153 4.42 18.59 11.23
C ALA A 153 5.40 18.03 12.26
N CYS A 154 6.58 18.61 12.37
CA CYS A 154 7.46 18.33 13.50
C CYS A 154 6.89 18.93 14.78
N ARG A 155 7.23 18.37 15.94
CA ARG A 155 6.70 18.83 17.23
C ARG A 155 6.91 20.33 17.48
N PRO A 156 8.10 20.92 17.19
CA PRO A 156 8.30 22.36 17.38
C PRO A 156 7.38 23.22 16.52
N CYS A 157 7.20 22.88 15.22
CA CYS A 157 6.30 23.62 14.33
C CYS A 157 4.84 23.45 14.74
N ASN A 158 4.41 22.24 15.10
CA ASN A 158 3.06 21.98 15.60
C ASN A 158 2.79 22.83 16.87
N HIS A 159 3.70 22.81 17.83
CA HIS A 159 3.56 23.60 19.07
C HIS A 159 3.52 25.12 18.78
N ARG A 160 4.40 25.60 17.90
CA ARG A 160 4.43 27.02 17.50
C ARG A 160 3.12 27.46 16.82
N LYS A 161 2.52 26.60 15.96
CA LYS A 161 1.24 26.90 15.31
C LYS A 161 0.11 26.94 16.34
N GLY A 162 0.06 25.97 17.25
CA GLY A 162 -0.97 25.87 18.28
C GLY A 162 -2.38 25.84 17.68
N ASN A 163 -3.32 26.51 18.33
CA ASN A 163 -4.73 26.58 17.93
C ASN A 163 -5.03 27.69 16.92
N ARG A 164 -4.10 28.00 16.03
CA ARG A 164 -4.21 29.03 15.00
C ARG A 164 -4.23 28.40 13.62
N THR A 165 -4.79 29.08 12.62
CA THR A 165 -4.55 28.71 11.23
C THR A 165 -3.11 29.01 10.81
N PRO A 166 -2.61 28.44 9.70
CA PRO A 166 -1.27 28.78 9.18
C PRO A 166 -1.08 30.29 9.00
N GLU A 167 -2.08 30.96 8.48
CA GLU A 167 -2.08 32.42 8.22
C GLU A 167 -1.97 33.21 9.52
N GLU A 168 -2.78 32.88 10.53
CA GLU A 168 -2.75 33.51 11.85
C GLU A 168 -1.44 33.27 12.59
N ALA A 169 -0.80 32.12 12.33
CA ALA A 169 0.49 31.78 12.92
C ALA A 169 1.68 32.39 12.18
N GLY A 170 1.45 32.98 11.01
CA GLY A 170 2.52 33.43 10.10
C GLY A 170 3.38 32.25 9.58
N MET A 171 2.76 31.08 9.38
CA MET A 171 3.44 29.85 9.01
C MET A 171 2.85 29.31 7.70
N ALA A 172 3.46 29.65 6.57
CA ALA A 172 3.02 29.16 5.28
C ALA A 172 3.21 27.63 5.14
N LEU A 173 2.23 26.97 4.51
CA LEU A 173 2.37 25.58 4.11
C LEU A 173 3.29 25.47 2.88
N LEU A 174 4.26 24.58 2.92
CA LEU A 174 5.16 24.29 1.81
C LEU A 174 4.49 23.45 0.70
N TYR A 175 3.35 22.86 0.99
CA TYR A 175 2.53 22.10 0.04
C TYR A 175 1.07 22.09 0.47
N VAL A 176 0.18 21.95 -0.50
CA VAL A 176 -1.25 21.83 -0.24
C VAL A 176 -1.58 20.38 0.12
N PRO A 177 -2.24 20.11 1.26
CA PRO A 177 -2.71 18.77 1.59
C PRO A 177 -3.79 18.33 0.61
N TYR A 178 -3.75 17.06 0.21
CA TYR A 178 -4.67 16.48 -0.76
C TYR A 178 -5.15 15.08 -0.32
N THR A 179 -6.24 14.62 -0.93
CA THR A 179 -6.76 13.28 -0.72
C THR A 179 -6.08 12.32 -1.70
N PRO A 180 -5.36 11.28 -1.20
CA PRO A 180 -4.75 10.29 -2.08
C PRO A 180 -5.77 9.53 -2.90
N SER A 181 -5.40 9.15 -4.13
CA SER A 181 -6.17 8.24 -4.97
C SER A 181 -6.15 6.80 -4.41
N LEU A 182 -6.98 5.92 -4.99
CA LEU A 182 -6.96 4.50 -4.65
C LEU A 182 -5.57 3.90 -4.83
N HIS A 183 -4.92 4.14 -5.98
CA HIS A 183 -3.60 3.61 -6.30
C HIS A 183 -2.53 4.12 -5.33
N GLU A 184 -2.55 5.42 -5.00
CA GLU A 184 -1.69 5.98 -3.96
C GLU A 184 -1.91 5.31 -2.61
N GLY A 185 -3.18 5.03 -2.25
CA GLY A 185 -3.51 4.32 -1.03
C GLY A 185 -2.85 2.95 -0.92
N PHE A 186 -2.74 2.23 -2.03
CA PHE A 186 -2.03 0.95 -2.09
C PHE A 186 -0.53 1.12 -1.91
N ILE A 187 0.07 2.13 -2.54
CA ILE A 187 1.50 2.45 -2.40
C ILE A 187 1.82 2.88 -0.96
N LEU A 188 1.02 3.77 -0.40
CA LEU A 188 1.25 4.32 0.95
C LEU A 188 1.10 3.28 2.07
N ARG A 189 0.29 2.24 1.84
CA ARG A 189 0.02 1.18 2.82
C ARG A 189 1.11 0.13 2.88
N ASN A 190 1.74 -0.19 1.76
CA ASN A 190 2.73 -1.26 1.67
C ASN A 190 4.15 -0.70 1.49
N ARG A 191 5.08 -1.16 2.31
CA ARG A 191 6.50 -0.73 2.26
C ARG A 191 7.39 -1.66 1.41
N ARG A 192 6.85 -2.78 0.92
CA ARG A 192 7.57 -3.80 0.16
C ARG A 192 6.82 -4.10 -1.13
N ILE A 193 6.86 -3.15 -2.04
CA ILE A 193 6.23 -3.26 -3.35
C ILE A 193 7.30 -3.67 -4.35
N LEU A 194 7.04 -4.73 -5.12
CA LEU A 194 7.91 -5.16 -6.20
C LEU A 194 7.92 -4.13 -7.34
N ALA A 195 8.96 -4.13 -8.15
CA ALA A 195 9.13 -3.13 -9.22
C ALA A 195 7.96 -3.12 -10.22
N ASP A 196 7.48 -4.28 -10.63
CA ASP A 196 6.35 -4.44 -11.54
C ASP A 196 5.02 -4.00 -10.92
N GLN A 197 4.79 -4.32 -9.63
CA GLN A 197 3.64 -3.85 -8.88
C GLN A 197 3.66 -2.32 -8.72
N MET A 198 4.84 -1.75 -8.44
CA MET A 198 5.01 -0.30 -8.35
C MET A 198 4.73 0.37 -9.69
N ALA A 199 5.25 -0.16 -10.78
CA ALA A 199 4.99 0.36 -12.13
C ALA A 199 3.49 0.33 -12.45
N PHE A 200 2.81 -0.78 -12.14
CA PHE A 200 1.37 -0.91 -12.31
C PHE A 200 0.58 0.13 -11.50
N LEU A 201 0.89 0.26 -10.21
CA LEU A 201 0.20 1.22 -9.34
C LEU A 201 0.48 2.67 -9.74
N MET A 202 1.73 3.00 -10.11
CA MET A 202 2.11 4.35 -10.53
C MET A 202 1.40 4.80 -11.81
N ALA A 203 1.05 3.88 -12.72
CA ALA A 203 0.26 4.19 -13.91
C ALA A 203 -1.14 4.75 -13.58
N GLY A 204 -1.69 4.41 -12.41
CA GLY A 204 -2.98 4.94 -11.93
C GLY A 204 -2.87 6.09 -10.94
N VAL A 205 -1.66 6.59 -10.66
CA VAL A 205 -1.44 7.74 -9.76
C VAL A 205 -1.64 9.04 -10.52
N PRO A 206 -2.46 9.98 -10.02
CA PRO A 206 -2.70 11.27 -10.68
C PRO A 206 -1.41 12.10 -10.84
N PRO A 207 -1.25 12.88 -11.94
CA PRO A 207 -0.02 13.66 -12.20
C PRO A 207 0.35 14.66 -11.10
N HIS A 208 -0.64 15.18 -10.37
CA HIS A 208 -0.43 16.13 -9.27
C HIS A 208 0.04 15.48 -7.97
N SER A 209 0.13 14.15 -7.93
CA SER A 209 0.56 13.42 -6.75
C SER A 209 2.02 13.72 -6.41
N ARG A 210 2.28 13.87 -5.13
CA ARG A 210 3.65 14.03 -4.62
C ARG A 210 4.50 12.76 -4.80
N LEU A 211 3.90 11.62 -5.13
CA LEU A 211 4.65 10.39 -5.42
C LEU A 211 5.46 10.46 -6.72
N HIS A 212 5.10 11.33 -7.67
CA HIS A 212 5.86 11.53 -8.91
C HIS A 212 7.14 12.35 -8.75
N GLY A 213 7.33 13.05 -7.63
CA GLY A 213 8.55 13.82 -7.41
C GLY A 213 9.76 12.91 -7.13
N PRO A 214 11.00 13.44 -7.21
CA PRO A 214 12.20 12.66 -6.91
C PRO A 214 12.12 12.02 -5.53
N ASP A 215 12.60 10.77 -5.41
CA ASP A 215 12.65 10.10 -4.12
C ASP A 215 13.53 10.92 -3.18
N PRO A 216 12.98 11.34 -2.06
CA PRO A 216 13.75 12.12 -1.09
C PRO A 216 14.95 11.38 -0.50
N ALA A 217 14.97 10.05 -0.55
CA ALA A 217 16.13 9.26 -0.14
C ALA A 217 17.27 9.31 -1.15
N ALA A 218 16.98 9.66 -2.41
CA ALA A 218 17.99 9.78 -3.49
C ALA A 218 18.73 11.13 -3.48
N VAL A 219 18.21 12.14 -2.77
CA VAL A 219 18.90 13.43 -2.61
C VAL A 219 19.66 13.39 -1.30
N GLY A 220 20.96 13.13 -1.40
CA GLY A 220 21.89 13.02 -0.27
C GLY A 220 21.71 14.15 0.75
N SER A 221 21.82 13.78 2.01
CA SER A 221 21.77 14.65 3.18
C SER A 221 22.80 15.77 3.09
N VAL A 222 22.39 16.95 2.61
CA VAL A 222 23.14 18.18 2.88
C VAL A 222 22.68 18.68 4.24
N HIS A 223 23.35 18.22 5.27
CA HIS A 223 23.27 18.83 6.59
C HIS A 223 24.07 20.13 6.54
N THR A 224 23.40 21.26 6.30
CA THR A 224 23.97 22.55 6.68
C THR A 224 23.53 22.82 8.13
N ARG A 225 24.45 22.62 9.04
CA ARG A 225 24.35 23.17 10.41
C ARG A 225 24.47 24.68 10.30
N VAL A 226 23.50 25.41 10.79
CA VAL A 226 23.61 26.78 11.27
C VAL A 226 23.12 26.83 12.72
#